data_461c11456dab2f1c8c2bd3e53e8beff9
#
_entry.id   461c11456dab2f1c8c2bd3e53e8beff9
#
_cell.length_a   1.000
_cell.length_b   1.000
_cell.length_c   1.000
_cell.angle_alpha   90.00
_cell.angle_beta   90.00
_cell.angle_gamma   90.00
#
_symmetry.space_group_name_H-M   'P 1'
#
loop_
_entity.id
_entity.type
_entity.pdbx_description
1 polymer ?
#
loop_
_entity_poly.entity_id
_entity_poly.type
_entity_poly.pdbx_seq_one_letter_code
_entity_poly.pdbx_strand_id
1 'polypeptide(L)'
;MTATTTRRTALAATALAVGAPRVWAQAPIVIKLSHVVAADTPKGKGTEFFAKRAAELTKGKVKVEVYPNSQLYKDKEEMEALQLGSVQMLAPSLSKFAPLGVKEFEIFDFPYIFDSYADLHKVTEGPVGKSLMSKLDAKGISGLAFWDNGFKSFSSNRKMAKPEDMKGLKMRIQSSKVLEAQMRALGAIPQVLAFGEVYQALQTGVVDGTENPHSNLYTQKMNEVQKHITITDHGYIGYAVVVNKKFWEGLPADIRGQLTQAMADATKFTNEDALKDNEGALAKVKATGKTEILTLSKEERAVWKRALVKVHKEMESRVGTDIIQAVYKETGFDPAKI
;
A
#
# COMPACT_ATOMS: atom_id res chain seq x y z
N MET A 1 -53.66 82.00 -35.25
CA MET A 1 -52.86 80.89 -35.75
C MET A 1 -52.51 79.96 -34.59
N THR A 2 -53.24 78.91 -34.48
CA THR A 2 -53.22 77.97 -33.32
C THR A 2 -52.34 76.80 -33.62
N ALA A 3 -51.33 76.58 -32.76
CA ALA A 3 -50.46 75.46 -32.86
C ALA A 3 -50.92 74.34 -31.87
N THR A 4 -51.24 73.17 -32.43
CA THR A 4 -51.75 72.03 -31.71
C THR A 4 -50.57 71.15 -31.25
N THR A 5 -50.40 70.96 -29.94
CA THR A 5 -49.37 70.15 -29.35
C THR A 5 -49.91 68.74 -29.12
N THR A 6 -49.34 67.73 -29.81
CA THR A 6 -49.70 66.32 -29.69
C THR A 6 -48.86 65.68 -28.56
N ARG A 7 -49.50 65.21 -27.50
CA ARG A 7 -48.88 64.42 -26.42
C ARG A 7 -48.67 62.93 -26.88
N ARG A 8 -47.43 62.50 -26.95
CA ARG A 8 -47.08 61.10 -27.11
C ARG A 8 -46.93 60.45 -25.72
N THR A 9 -47.80 59.52 -25.42
CA THR A 9 -47.74 58.70 -24.24
C THR A 9 -46.71 57.57 -24.46
N ALA A 10 -45.59 57.55 -23.69
CA ALA A 10 -44.64 56.51 -23.68
C ALA A 10 -45.05 55.42 -22.67
N LEU A 11 -45.41 54.25 -23.15
CA LEU A 11 -45.57 53.05 -22.29
C LEU A 11 -44.19 52.53 -21.88
N ALA A 12 -43.90 52.62 -20.60
CA ALA A 12 -42.73 51.99 -20.01
C ALA A 12 -43.05 50.50 -19.75
N ALA A 13 -42.44 49.57 -20.51
CA ALA A 13 -42.49 48.15 -20.27
C ALA A 13 -41.47 47.79 -19.15
N THR A 14 -41.97 47.51 -17.96
CA THR A 14 -41.17 47.03 -16.84
C THR A 14 -40.89 45.54 -17.07
N ALA A 15 -39.67 45.18 -17.52
CA ALA A 15 -39.22 43.80 -17.62
C ALA A 15 -38.92 43.30 -16.20
N LEU A 16 -39.74 42.40 -15.67
CA LEU A 16 -39.44 41.62 -14.48
C LEU A 16 -38.32 40.62 -14.85
N ALA A 17 -37.09 40.93 -14.46
CA ALA A 17 -35.99 39.97 -14.47
C ALA A 17 -36.25 38.92 -13.39
N VAL A 18 -36.82 37.79 -13.78
CA VAL A 18 -36.88 36.59 -12.90
C VAL A 18 -35.45 36.12 -12.68
N GLY A 19 -34.89 36.52 -11.53
CA GLY A 19 -33.58 36.05 -11.10
C GLY A 19 -33.61 34.53 -10.88
N ALA A 20 -33.07 33.76 -11.81
CA ALA A 20 -32.84 32.33 -11.60
C ALA A 20 -31.94 32.18 -10.36
N PRO A 21 -32.29 31.30 -9.40
CA PRO A 21 -31.45 31.08 -8.25
C PRO A 21 -30.10 30.59 -8.74
N ARG A 22 -29.03 31.36 -8.51
CA ARG A 22 -27.67 30.91 -8.68
C ARG A 22 -27.46 29.80 -7.66
N VAL A 23 -27.58 28.57 -8.10
CA VAL A 23 -27.09 27.40 -7.33
C VAL A 23 -25.58 27.59 -7.25
N TRP A 24 -25.09 28.09 -6.13
CA TRP A 24 -23.68 28.11 -5.83
C TRP A 24 -23.26 26.63 -5.71
N ALA A 25 -22.56 26.10 -6.70
CA ALA A 25 -21.98 24.79 -6.60
C ALA A 25 -21.03 24.80 -5.39
N GLN A 26 -21.38 24.04 -4.38
CA GLN A 26 -20.51 23.90 -3.20
C GLN A 26 -19.17 23.36 -3.68
N ALA A 27 -18.06 23.98 -3.23
CA ALA A 27 -16.73 23.52 -3.60
C ALA A 27 -16.57 22.02 -3.20
N PRO A 28 -15.94 21.19 -4.04
CA PRO A 28 -15.81 19.78 -3.76
C PRO A 28 -14.98 19.56 -2.49
N ILE A 29 -15.32 18.51 -1.76
CA ILE A 29 -14.51 18.00 -0.65
C ILE A 29 -13.23 17.45 -1.27
N VAL A 30 -12.07 18.00 -0.90
CA VAL A 30 -10.77 17.54 -1.40
C VAL A 30 -10.19 16.49 -0.44
N ILE A 31 -9.81 15.34 -0.98
CA ILE A 31 -9.10 14.27 -0.28
C ILE A 31 -7.71 14.15 -0.89
N LYS A 32 -6.68 14.50 -0.14
CA LYS A 32 -5.30 14.22 -0.53
C LYS A 32 -4.96 12.78 -0.15
N LEU A 33 -4.65 11.95 -1.15
CA LEU A 33 -4.18 10.57 -0.99
C LEU A 33 -2.73 10.47 -1.41
N SER A 34 -1.83 10.17 -0.47
CA SER A 34 -0.38 10.06 -0.73
C SER A 34 0.09 8.61 -0.65
N HIS A 35 1.08 8.27 -1.48
CA HIS A 35 1.77 6.99 -1.39
C HIS A 35 3.21 7.06 -1.94
N VAL A 36 4.04 6.07 -1.57
CA VAL A 36 5.48 6.13 -1.82
C VAL A 36 5.94 5.37 -3.07
N VAL A 37 5.05 4.66 -3.74
CA VAL A 37 5.39 3.86 -4.93
C VAL A 37 5.06 4.60 -6.23
N ALA A 38 5.54 4.07 -7.36
CA ALA A 38 5.21 4.61 -8.68
C ALA A 38 3.72 4.46 -9.03
N ALA A 39 3.21 5.34 -9.88
CA ALA A 39 1.80 5.34 -10.27
C ALA A 39 1.38 4.08 -11.05
N ASP A 40 2.32 3.42 -11.72
CA ASP A 40 2.10 2.22 -12.52
C ASP A 40 2.20 0.89 -11.73
N THR A 41 2.37 0.97 -10.39
CA THR A 41 2.25 -0.20 -9.50
C THR A 41 0.78 -0.56 -9.26
N PRO A 42 0.47 -1.78 -8.76
CA PRO A 42 -0.91 -2.14 -8.37
C PRO A 42 -1.55 -1.11 -7.45
N LYS A 43 -0.84 -0.68 -6.40
CA LYS A 43 -1.31 0.38 -5.49
C LYS A 43 -1.52 1.72 -6.20
N GLY A 44 -0.58 2.14 -7.06
CA GLY A 44 -0.71 3.38 -7.81
C GLY A 44 -1.96 3.39 -8.67
N LYS A 45 -2.17 2.35 -9.48
CA LYS A 45 -3.38 2.16 -10.29
C LYS A 45 -4.65 2.09 -9.44
N GLY A 46 -4.60 1.39 -8.29
CA GLY A 46 -5.71 1.30 -7.34
C GLY A 46 -6.12 2.66 -6.77
N THR A 47 -5.15 3.53 -6.44
CA THR A 47 -5.45 4.88 -5.96
C THR A 47 -6.08 5.77 -7.03
N GLU A 48 -5.63 5.68 -8.27
CA GLU A 48 -6.22 6.39 -9.41
C GLU A 48 -7.63 5.87 -9.71
N PHE A 49 -7.84 4.54 -9.66
CA PHE A 49 -9.17 3.95 -9.80
C PHE A 49 -10.12 4.45 -8.71
N PHE A 50 -9.67 4.46 -7.45
CA PHE A 50 -10.45 5.00 -6.34
C PHE A 50 -10.82 6.46 -6.56
N ALA A 51 -9.86 7.30 -6.99
CA ALA A 51 -10.10 8.72 -7.24
C ALA A 51 -11.18 8.93 -8.31
N LYS A 52 -11.10 8.21 -9.43
CA LYS A 52 -12.09 8.23 -10.49
C LYS A 52 -13.47 7.76 -9.99
N ARG A 53 -13.50 6.62 -9.29
CA ARG A 53 -14.74 6.02 -8.81
C ARG A 53 -15.43 6.87 -7.75
N ALA A 54 -14.67 7.49 -6.86
CA ALA A 54 -15.17 8.45 -5.88
C ALA A 54 -15.83 9.67 -6.55
N ALA A 55 -15.19 10.24 -7.57
CA ALA A 55 -15.77 11.36 -8.34
C ALA A 55 -17.08 10.96 -9.04
N GLU A 56 -17.13 9.77 -9.65
CA GLU A 56 -18.33 9.24 -10.31
C GLU A 56 -19.50 9.08 -9.32
N LEU A 57 -19.28 8.34 -8.23
CA LEU A 57 -20.34 8.04 -7.26
C LEU A 57 -20.84 9.28 -6.52
N THR A 58 -19.95 10.22 -6.23
CA THR A 58 -20.31 11.48 -5.54
C THR A 58 -20.78 12.56 -6.51
N LYS A 59 -20.82 12.28 -7.83
CA LYS A 59 -21.17 13.25 -8.87
C LYS A 59 -20.33 14.53 -8.78
N GLY A 60 -19.03 14.37 -8.53
CA GLY A 60 -18.07 15.46 -8.41
C GLY A 60 -18.08 16.23 -7.09
N LYS A 61 -18.90 15.82 -6.09
CA LYS A 61 -18.86 16.43 -4.75
C LYS A 61 -17.58 16.14 -3.99
N VAL A 62 -16.84 15.06 -4.35
CA VAL A 62 -15.53 14.73 -3.81
C VAL A 62 -14.52 14.70 -4.93
N LYS A 63 -13.35 15.30 -4.67
CA LYS A 63 -12.16 15.23 -5.52
C LYS A 63 -11.03 14.56 -4.73
N VAL A 64 -10.59 13.40 -5.17
CA VAL A 64 -9.39 12.76 -4.62
C VAL A 64 -8.18 13.19 -5.44
N GLU A 65 -7.18 13.75 -4.78
CA GLU A 65 -5.90 14.14 -5.38
C GLU A 65 -4.85 13.12 -4.97
N VAL A 66 -4.33 12.38 -5.95
CA VAL A 66 -3.34 11.32 -5.73
C VAL A 66 -1.93 11.87 -5.87
N TYR A 67 -1.07 11.56 -4.90
CA TYR A 67 0.33 11.99 -4.83
C TYR A 67 1.25 10.77 -4.72
N PRO A 68 1.73 10.22 -5.85
CA PRO A 68 2.61 9.05 -5.88
C PRO A 68 4.07 9.41 -5.58
N ASN A 69 4.96 8.39 -5.55
CA ASN A 69 6.42 8.54 -5.48
C ASN A 69 6.91 9.44 -4.33
N SER A 70 6.27 9.39 -3.17
CA SER A 70 6.63 10.23 -2.01
C SER A 70 6.60 11.74 -2.28
N GLN A 71 5.75 12.22 -3.21
CA GLN A 71 5.67 13.65 -3.57
C GLN A 71 5.31 14.54 -2.40
N LEU A 72 4.46 14.07 -1.47
CA LEU A 72 4.12 14.83 -0.27
C LEU A 72 4.95 14.41 0.94
N TYR A 73 5.02 13.10 1.21
CA TYR A 73 5.66 12.55 2.40
C TYR A 73 6.41 11.26 2.08
N LYS A 74 7.58 11.08 2.72
CA LYS A 74 8.32 9.83 2.72
C LYS A 74 7.75 8.85 3.73
N ASP A 75 8.21 7.59 3.67
CA ASP A 75 7.78 6.48 4.52
C ASP A 75 7.69 6.79 6.03
N LYS A 76 8.63 7.58 6.55
CA LYS A 76 8.71 7.87 7.99
C LYS A 76 7.75 8.95 8.45
N GLU A 77 7.36 9.84 7.54
CA GLU A 77 6.62 11.08 7.83
C GLU A 77 5.13 10.95 7.50
N GLU A 78 4.76 10.06 6.56
CA GLU A 78 3.40 9.98 6.05
C GLU A 78 2.35 9.66 7.12
N MET A 79 2.70 8.80 8.11
CA MET A 79 1.76 8.39 9.15
C MET A 79 1.48 9.53 10.14
N GLU A 80 2.49 10.31 10.50
CA GLU A 80 2.33 11.50 11.32
C GLU A 80 1.49 12.57 10.59
N ALA A 81 1.77 12.79 9.31
CA ALA A 81 1.00 13.71 8.47
C ALA A 81 -0.48 13.31 8.38
N LEU A 82 -0.79 12.00 8.32
CA LEU A 82 -2.15 11.49 8.38
C LEU A 82 -2.81 11.80 9.72
N GLN A 83 -2.14 11.52 10.84
CA GLN A 83 -2.68 11.76 12.18
C GLN A 83 -2.95 13.25 12.42
N LEU A 84 -2.07 14.13 11.93
CA LEU A 84 -2.24 15.59 11.99
C LEU A 84 -3.31 16.13 11.00
N GLY A 85 -3.77 15.31 10.05
CA GLY A 85 -4.75 15.72 9.03
C GLY A 85 -4.16 16.54 7.88
N SER A 86 -2.83 16.62 7.76
CA SER A 86 -2.15 17.30 6.64
C SER A 86 -2.35 16.56 5.31
N VAL A 87 -2.60 15.26 5.37
CA VAL A 87 -3.08 14.38 4.32
C VAL A 87 -4.28 13.60 4.85
N GLN A 88 -5.30 13.36 4.01
CA GLN A 88 -6.52 12.72 4.45
C GLN A 88 -6.45 11.20 4.37
N MET A 89 -5.76 10.66 3.34
CA MET A 89 -5.68 9.22 3.09
C MET A 89 -4.25 8.78 2.73
N LEU A 90 -3.92 7.56 3.13
CA LEU A 90 -2.69 6.87 2.78
C LEU A 90 -2.97 5.41 2.41
N ALA A 91 -2.00 4.77 1.76
CA ALA A 91 -1.96 3.33 1.57
C ALA A 91 -0.56 2.78 1.96
N PRO A 92 -0.17 2.86 3.26
CA PRO A 92 1.13 2.38 3.73
C PRO A 92 1.22 0.85 3.70
N SER A 93 2.45 0.33 3.61
CA SER A 93 2.69 -1.10 3.83
C SER A 93 2.39 -1.48 5.28
N LEU A 94 2.01 -2.74 5.48
CA LEU A 94 1.53 -3.24 6.79
C LEU A 94 2.59 -3.12 7.89
N SER A 95 3.87 -3.22 7.54
CA SER A 95 5.01 -3.03 8.45
C SER A 95 5.06 -1.65 9.14
N LYS A 96 4.37 -0.63 8.58
CA LYS A 96 4.44 0.75 9.09
C LYS A 96 3.53 1.04 10.27
N PHE A 97 2.67 0.11 10.65
CA PHE A 97 1.79 0.28 11.79
C PHE A 97 2.45 -0.07 13.14
N ALA A 98 3.49 -0.91 13.12
CA ALA A 98 4.22 -1.26 14.33
C ALA A 98 4.92 -0.07 15.00
N PRO A 99 5.57 0.87 14.29
CA PRO A 99 6.09 2.09 14.87
C PRO A 99 5.04 2.97 15.54
N LEU A 100 3.77 2.92 15.10
CA LEU A 100 2.65 3.60 15.75
C LEU A 100 2.16 2.88 17.02
N GLY A 101 2.77 1.74 17.37
CA GLY A 101 2.43 0.94 18.53
C GLY A 101 1.38 -0.15 18.26
N VAL A 102 1.03 -0.43 17.00
CA VAL A 102 0.15 -1.56 16.61
C VAL A 102 1.04 -2.67 16.06
N LYS A 103 1.81 -3.32 16.96
CA LYS A 103 2.85 -4.30 16.63
C LYS A 103 2.30 -5.55 15.97
N GLU A 104 1.04 -5.85 16.21
CA GLU A 104 0.34 -7.01 15.67
C GLU A 104 0.28 -7.00 14.13
N PHE A 105 0.41 -5.85 13.47
CA PHE A 105 0.52 -5.79 12.02
C PHE A 105 1.81 -6.44 11.48
N GLU A 106 2.83 -6.63 12.32
CA GLU A 106 4.03 -7.36 11.92
C GLU A 106 3.78 -8.86 11.68
N ILE A 107 2.56 -9.38 11.96
CA ILE A 107 2.16 -10.74 11.58
C ILE A 107 2.25 -10.98 10.08
N PHE A 108 1.99 -9.96 9.26
CA PHE A 108 2.11 -10.03 7.80
C PHE A 108 3.55 -10.07 7.31
N ASP A 109 4.52 -9.74 8.16
CA ASP A 109 5.94 -9.85 7.88
C ASP A 109 6.52 -11.23 8.23
N PHE A 110 5.74 -12.11 8.86
CA PHE A 110 6.22 -13.45 9.23
C PHE A 110 6.60 -14.26 7.98
N PRO A 111 7.81 -14.82 7.92
CA PRO A 111 8.27 -15.53 6.73
C PRO A 111 7.45 -16.79 6.48
N TYR A 112 7.01 -16.95 5.24
CA TYR A 112 6.25 -18.13 4.77
C TYR A 112 4.94 -18.42 5.51
N ILE A 113 4.38 -17.44 6.22
CA ILE A 113 3.10 -17.62 6.95
C ILE A 113 1.91 -17.74 5.98
N PHE A 114 2.07 -17.28 4.75
CA PHE A 114 1.09 -17.40 3.67
C PHE A 114 1.71 -18.18 2.51
N ASP A 115 1.04 -19.22 2.06
CA ASP A 115 1.44 -19.98 0.89
C ASP A 115 0.72 -19.52 -0.40
N SER A 116 -0.35 -18.72 -0.26
CA SER A 116 -1.15 -18.21 -1.38
C SER A 116 -1.88 -16.91 -1.04
N TYR A 117 -2.35 -16.19 -2.07
CA TYR A 117 -3.29 -15.08 -1.89
C TYR A 117 -4.60 -15.52 -1.25
N ALA A 118 -5.06 -16.74 -1.54
CA ALA A 118 -6.27 -17.26 -0.92
C ALA A 118 -6.13 -17.39 0.61
N ASP A 119 -4.98 -17.84 1.11
CA ASP A 119 -4.71 -17.91 2.55
C ASP A 119 -4.58 -16.52 3.17
N LEU A 120 -3.94 -15.60 2.46
CA LEU A 120 -3.84 -14.21 2.87
C LEU A 120 -5.25 -13.57 2.99
N HIS A 121 -6.13 -13.78 2.01
CA HIS A 121 -7.47 -13.18 2.00
C HIS A 121 -8.37 -13.74 3.12
N LYS A 122 -8.20 -15.02 3.52
CA LYS A 122 -8.87 -15.53 4.74
C LYS A 122 -8.56 -14.66 5.95
N VAL A 123 -7.31 -14.23 6.09
CA VAL A 123 -6.86 -13.41 7.22
C VAL A 123 -7.29 -11.95 7.07
N THR A 124 -7.08 -11.33 5.89
CA THR A 124 -7.37 -9.91 5.69
C THR A 124 -8.86 -9.60 5.68
N GLU A 125 -9.70 -10.49 5.15
CA GLU A 125 -11.16 -10.36 5.09
C GLU A 125 -11.85 -10.95 6.33
N GLY A 126 -11.12 -11.78 7.07
CA GLY A 126 -11.57 -12.50 8.25
C GLY A 126 -11.57 -11.67 9.54
N PRO A 127 -11.82 -12.34 10.68
CA PRO A 127 -11.83 -11.69 12.00
C PRO A 127 -10.50 -11.04 12.38
N VAL A 128 -9.37 -11.63 11.99
CA VAL A 128 -8.03 -11.09 12.29
C VAL A 128 -7.84 -9.74 11.59
N GLY A 129 -8.11 -9.64 10.30
CA GLY A 129 -7.99 -8.40 9.55
C GLY A 129 -8.89 -7.28 10.11
N LYS A 130 -10.15 -7.61 10.42
CA LYS A 130 -11.11 -6.67 11.05
C LYS A 130 -10.61 -6.19 12.41
N SER A 131 -10.09 -7.08 13.23
CA SER A 131 -9.52 -6.74 14.54
C SER A 131 -8.31 -5.81 14.41
N LEU A 132 -7.40 -6.08 13.45
CA LEU A 132 -6.25 -5.23 13.20
C LEU A 132 -6.65 -3.82 12.75
N MET A 133 -7.60 -3.71 11.81
CA MET A 133 -8.11 -2.41 11.36
C MET A 133 -8.74 -1.61 12.50
N SER A 134 -9.51 -2.26 13.40
CA SER A 134 -10.15 -1.58 14.52
C SER A 134 -9.15 -1.03 15.55
N LYS A 135 -7.97 -1.65 15.70
CA LYS A 135 -6.91 -1.14 16.59
C LYS A 135 -6.35 0.22 16.14
N LEU A 136 -6.50 0.57 14.87
CA LEU A 136 -6.04 1.85 14.32
C LEU A 136 -6.89 3.02 14.84
N ASP A 137 -8.12 2.76 15.23
CA ASP A 137 -9.03 3.79 15.76
C ASP A 137 -8.46 4.52 17.00
N ALA A 138 -7.77 3.80 17.87
CA ALA A 138 -7.08 4.38 19.01
C ALA A 138 -5.90 5.29 18.63
N LYS A 139 -5.47 5.24 17.37
CA LYS A 139 -4.40 6.09 16.81
C LYS A 139 -4.93 7.27 16.00
N GLY A 140 -6.26 7.51 16.01
CA GLY A 140 -6.90 8.55 15.22
C GLY A 140 -6.95 8.22 13.72
N ILE A 141 -6.91 6.94 13.36
CA ILE A 141 -6.88 6.43 12.00
C ILE A 141 -8.02 5.43 11.83
N SER A 142 -8.78 5.54 10.74
CA SER A 142 -9.76 4.53 10.35
C SER A 142 -9.21 3.67 9.20
N GLY A 143 -9.23 2.36 9.37
CA GLY A 143 -8.88 1.40 8.33
C GLY A 143 -10.04 1.21 7.36
N LEU A 144 -9.77 1.24 6.06
CA LEU A 144 -10.80 1.11 5.02
C LEU A 144 -10.72 -0.20 4.25
N ALA A 145 -9.52 -0.64 3.88
CA ALA A 145 -9.31 -1.84 3.07
C ALA A 145 -7.90 -2.39 3.21
N PHE A 146 -7.74 -3.68 2.91
CA PHE A 146 -6.44 -4.28 2.60
C PHE A 146 -6.28 -4.40 1.09
N TRP A 147 -5.12 -3.99 0.57
CA TRP A 147 -4.76 -4.10 -0.84
C TRP A 147 -3.52 -4.96 -1.01
N ASP A 148 -3.54 -5.83 -2.01
CA ASP A 148 -2.42 -6.68 -2.35
C ASP A 148 -1.33 -5.88 -3.08
N ASN A 149 -0.08 -6.33 -2.88
CA ASN A 149 0.99 -6.13 -3.83
C ASN A 149 1.51 -7.50 -4.28
N GLY A 150 2.29 -8.19 -3.45
CA GLY A 150 2.78 -9.50 -3.85
C GLY A 150 3.74 -10.18 -2.88
N PHE A 151 4.11 -11.40 -3.24
CA PHE A 151 5.14 -12.14 -2.54
C PHE A 151 6.53 -11.59 -2.89
N LYS A 152 7.41 -11.58 -1.90
CA LYS A 152 8.74 -10.97 -1.97
C LYS A 152 9.79 -11.95 -2.47
N SER A 153 10.65 -11.45 -3.33
CA SER A 153 11.89 -12.09 -3.74
C SER A 153 13.09 -11.31 -3.23
N PHE A 154 14.20 -11.96 -2.96
CA PHE A 154 15.46 -11.28 -2.68
C PHE A 154 16.14 -10.84 -3.97
N SER A 155 16.73 -9.66 -3.97
CA SER A 155 17.65 -9.21 -5.03
C SER A 155 18.98 -8.76 -4.44
N SER A 156 20.08 -8.99 -5.14
CA SER A 156 21.41 -8.51 -4.73
C SER A 156 22.39 -8.53 -5.89
N ASN A 157 23.58 -7.92 -5.68
CA ASN A 157 24.71 -8.01 -6.61
C ASN A 157 25.53 -9.29 -6.42
N ARG A 158 25.20 -10.12 -5.43
CA ARG A 158 25.75 -11.47 -5.20
C ARG A 158 24.64 -12.51 -5.38
N LYS A 159 24.94 -13.64 -6.03
CA LYS A 159 23.98 -14.74 -6.19
C LYS A 159 23.64 -15.35 -4.83
N MET A 160 22.36 -15.58 -4.59
CA MET A 160 21.82 -16.14 -3.35
C MET A 160 21.04 -17.42 -3.66
N ALA A 161 21.74 -18.53 -3.84
CA ALA A 161 21.11 -19.83 -4.13
C ALA A 161 20.58 -20.52 -2.87
N LYS A 162 21.19 -20.26 -1.71
CA LYS A 162 20.86 -20.84 -0.41
C LYS A 162 20.97 -19.80 0.71
N PRO A 163 20.35 -20.04 1.89
CA PRO A 163 20.34 -19.08 2.99
C PRO A 163 21.73 -18.58 3.41
N GLU A 164 22.75 -19.45 3.38
CA GLU A 164 24.12 -19.13 3.79
C GLU A 164 24.77 -18.06 2.89
N ASP A 165 24.31 -17.92 1.65
CA ASP A 165 24.82 -16.93 0.71
C ASP A 165 24.44 -15.48 1.12
N MET A 166 23.46 -15.33 2.03
CA MET A 166 23.05 -14.05 2.59
C MET A 166 24.03 -13.51 3.63
N LYS A 167 24.93 -14.36 4.16
CA LYS A 167 25.85 -13.99 5.25
C LYS A 167 26.67 -12.75 4.90
N GLY A 168 26.57 -11.76 5.79
CA GLY A 168 27.30 -10.48 5.71
C GLY A 168 26.75 -9.48 4.67
N LEU A 169 25.71 -9.83 3.88
CA LEU A 169 25.07 -8.87 2.99
C LEU A 169 24.32 -7.80 3.79
N LYS A 170 24.50 -6.56 3.43
CA LYS A 170 23.68 -5.44 3.91
C LYS A 170 22.38 -5.44 3.12
N MET A 171 21.29 -5.86 3.76
CA MET A 171 19.98 -5.97 3.11
C MET A 171 19.07 -4.84 3.54
N ARG A 172 18.58 -4.07 2.58
CA ARG A 172 17.54 -3.08 2.87
C ARG A 172 16.24 -3.78 3.24
N ILE A 173 15.63 -3.29 4.31
CA ILE A 173 14.31 -3.72 4.77
C ILE A 173 13.41 -2.52 5.07
N GLN A 174 12.12 -2.78 5.23
CA GLN A 174 11.16 -1.85 5.80
C GLN A 174 11.32 -1.75 7.34
N SER A 175 10.62 -0.81 7.96
CA SER A 175 10.68 -0.60 9.41
C SER A 175 9.86 -1.66 10.16
N SER A 176 10.43 -2.87 10.33
CA SER A 176 9.81 -3.98 11.04
C SER A 176 10.86 -4.78 11.80
N LYS A 177 10.56 -5.13 13.05
CA LYS A 177 11.44 -5.97 13.87
C LYS A 177 11.43 -7.43 13.43
N VAL A 178 10.33 -7.87 12.83
CA VAL A 178 10.25 -9.21 12.21
C VAL A 178 11.20 -9.31 11.01
N LEU A 179 11.24 -8.28 10.14
CA LEU A 179 12.16 -8.24 9.01
C LEU A 179 13.62 -8.15 9.47
N GLU A 180 13.90 -7.39 10.55
CA GLU A 180 15.24 -7.39 11.16
C GLU A 180 15.65 -8.80 11.64
N ALA A 181 14.73 -9.52 12.31
CA ALA A 181 14.98 -10.88 12.78
C ALA A 181 15.21 -11.85 11.62
N GLN A 182 14.45 -11.74 10.51
CA GLN A 182 14.66 -12.53 9.30
C GLN A 182 16.07 -12.34 8.73
N MET A 183 16.52 -11.09 8.57
CA MET A 183 17.86 -10.83 8.04
C MET A 183 18.95 -11.40 8.95
N ARG A 184 18.81 -11.22 10.27
CA ARG A 184 19.74 -11.81 11.26
C ARG A 184 19.74 -13.34 11.21
N ALA A 185 18.56 -13.97 11.05
CA ALA A 185 18.44 -15.42 10.93
C ALA A 185 19.20 -15.99 9.72
N LEU A 186 19.34 -15.18 8.66
CA LEU A 186 20.11 -15.49 7.44
C LEU A 186 21.59 -15.04 7.54
N GLY A 187 22.02 -14.48 8.67
CA GLY A 187 23.36 -13.91 8.83
C GLY A 187 23.59 -12.61 8.05
N ALA A 188 22.55 -12.02 7.50
CA ALA A 188 22.60 -10.72 6.81
C ALA A 188 22.51 -9.55 7.81
N ILE A 189 22.89 -8.37 7.36
CA ILE A 189 22.90 -7.12 8.13
C ILE A 189 21.70 -6.28 7.67
N PRO A 190 20.63 -6.15 8.48
CA PRO A 190 19.47 -5.35 8.11
C PRO A 190 19.77 -3.84 8.11
N GLN A 191 19.28 -3.15 7.09
CA GLN A 191 19.38 -1.69 6.94
C GLN A 191 17.98 -1.11 6.67
N VAL A 192 17.44 -0.35 7.61
CA VAL A 192 16.12 0.30 7.47
C VAL A 192 16.27 1.59 6.68
N LEU A 193 15.77 1.62 5.45
CA LEU A 193 15.76 2.80 4.58
C LEU A 193 14.35 3.07 4.03
N ALA A 194 14.02 4.36 3.83
CA ALA A 194 12.79 4.76 3.17
C ALA A 194 12.75 4.23 1.72
N PHE A 195 11.55 3.90 1.21
CA PHE A 195 11.41 3.23 -0.08
C PHE A 195 12.00 4.05 -1.24
N GLY A 196 11.79 5.37 -1.26
CA GLY A 196 12.35 6.25 -2.28
C GLY A 196 13.87 6.40 -2.27
N GLU A 197 14.55 5.91 -1.22
CA GLU A 197 16.02 5.96 -1.09
C GLU A 197 16.70 4.66 -1.57
N VAL A 198 15.91 3.60 -1.83
CA VAL A 198 16.44 2.24 -2.06
C VAL A 198 17.25 2.15 -3.34
N TYR A 199 16.76 2.70 -4.46
CA TYR A 199 17.48 2.67 -5.73
C TYR A 199 18.90 3.25 -5.59
N GLN A 200 18.99 4.44 -5.00
CA GLN A 200 20.27 5.13 -4.78
C GLN A 200 21.19 4.34 -3.84
N ALA A 201 20.65 3.78 -2.77
CA ALA A 201 21.41 2.99 -1.80
C ALA A 201 21.98 1.69 -2.43
N LEU A 202 21.22 1.06 -3.32
CA LEU A 202 21.68 -0.09 -4.12
C LEU A 202 22.74 0.32 -5.14
N GLN A 203 22.52 1.43 -5.85
CA GLN A 203 23.45 1.93 -6.87
C GLN A 203 24.82 2.30 -6.29
N THR A 204 24.83 2.92 -5.10
CA THR A 204 26.05 3.37 -4.44
C THR A 204 26.69 2.31 -3.53
N GLY A 205 26.05 1.13 -3.35
CA GLY A 205 26.55 0.06 -2.50
C GLY A 205 26.43 0.34 -0.99
N VAL A 206 25.58 1.29 -0.58
CA VAL A 206 25.20 1.47 0.84
C VAL A 206 24.54 0.22 1.36
N VAL A 207 23.73 -0.42 0.51
CA VAL A 207 23.19 -1.76 0.72
C VAL A 207 23.52 -2.65 -0.48
N ASP A 208 23.67 -3.96 -0.21
CA ASP A 208 24.01 -4.96 -1.22
C ASP A 208 22.77 -5.50 -1.94
N GLY A 209 21.62 -5.46 -1.25
CA GLY A 209 20.40 -6.02 -1.76
C GLY A 209 19.15 -5.52 -1.04
N THR A 210 18.00 -6.02 -1.49
CA THR A 210 16.68 -5.71 -0.94
C THR A 210 15.73 -6.89 -1.13
N GLU A 211 14.53 -6.80 -0.56
CA GLU A 211 13.43 -7.72 -0.76
C GLU A 211 12.20 -6.95 -1.25
N ASN A 212 11.59 -7.39 -2.32
CA ASN A 212 10.39 -6.75 -2.88
C ASN A 212 9.58 -7.71 -3.76
N PRO A 213 8.29 -7.46 -3.95
CA PRO A 213 7.53 -8.00 -5.07
C PRO A 213 8.09 -7.51 -6.41
N HIS A 214 7.89 -8.27 -7.47
CA HIS A 214 8.48 -8.01 -8.78
C HIS A 214 8.00 -6.67 -9.38
N SER A 215 6.74 -6.29 -9.14
CA SER A 215 6.21 -4.99 -9.57
C SER A 215 7.02 -3.82 -9.01
N ASN A 216 7.37 -3.86 -7.72
CA ASN A 216 8.19 -2.84 -7.10
C ASN A 216 9.63 -2.86 -7.61
N LEU A 217 10.23 -4.04 -7.79
CA LEU A 217 11.59 -4.17 -8.35
C LEU A 217 11.69 -3.54 -9.73
N TYR A 218 10.70 -3.76 -10.59
CA TYR A 218 10.68 -3.24 -11.95
C TYR A 218 10.36 -1.74 -12.00
N THR A 219 9.23 -1.31 -11.41
CA THR A 219 8.76 0.09 -11.52
C THR A 219 9.68 1.09 -10.83
N GLN A 220 10.42 0.66 -9.80
CA GLN A 220 11.45 1.46 -9.14
C GLN A 220 12.85 1.23 -9.72
N LYS A 221 12.94 0.53 -10.88
CA LYS A 221 14.19 0.28 -11.60
C LYS A 221 15.29 -0.42 -10.80
N MET A 222 14.93 -1.06 -9.68
CA MET A 222 15.91 -1.73 -8.82
C MET A 222 16.64 -2.85 -9.56
N ASN A 223 15.98 -3.49 -10.53
CA ASN A 223 16.59 -4.48 -11.43
C ASN A 223 17.74 -3.93 -12.28
N GLU A 224 17.82 -2.61 -12.49
CA GLU A 224 18.94 -2.00 -13.25
C GLU A 224 20.25 -1.97 -12.43
N VAL A 225 20.15 -2.02 -11.11
CA VAL A 225 21.26 -1.96 -10.14
C VAL A 225 21.43 -3.23 -9.32
N GLN A 226 20.71 -4.32 -9.70
CA GLN A 226 20.77 -5.62 -9.04
C GLN A 226 21.03 -6.73 -10.08
N LYS A 227 22.13 -7.48 -9.90
CA LYS A 227 22.56 -8.53 -10.85
C LYS A 227 21.78 -9.83 -10.72
N HIS A 228 21.23 -10.12 -9.54
CA HIS A 228 20.55 -11.39 -9.24
C HIS A 228 19.24 -11.14 -8.52
N ILE A 229 18.21 -11.90 -8.90
CA ILE A 229 16.95 -12.05 -8.18
C ILE A 229 16.76 -13.53 -7.87
N THR A 230 16.52 -13.87 -6.61
CA THR A 230 16.14 -15.21 -6.20
C THR A 230 14.66 -15.21 -5.81
N ILE A 231 13.87 -15.98 -6.54
CA ILE A 231 12.42 -16.11 -6.29
C ILE A 231 12.23 -17.04 -5.10
N THR A 232 12.14 -16.44 -3.92
CA THR A 232 12.00 -17.16 -2.66
C THR A 232 10.56 -17.19 -2.16
N ASP A 233 9.73 -16.23 -2.53
CA ASP A 233 8.36 -16.02 -2.03
C ASP A 233 8.28 -16.13 -0.50
N HIS A 234 9.30 -15.59 0.16
CA HIS A 234 9.54 -15.79 1.60
C HIS A 234 8.68 -14.91 2.49
N GLY A 235 8.05 -13.90 1.94
CA GLY A 235 7.22 -12.96 2.67
C GLY A 235 6.25 -12.25 1.74
N TYR A 236 5.42 -11.41 2.30
CA TYR A 236 4.36 -10.70 1.59
C TYR A 236 4.48 -9.19 1.79
N ILE A 237 4.14 -8.41 0.79
CA ILE A 237 3.83 -6.99 0.92
C ILE A 237 2.39 -6.75 0.50
N GLY A 238 1.63 -6.19 1.42
CA GLY A 238 0.33 -5.60 1.19
C GLY A 238 0.24 -4.24 1.85
N TYR A 239 -0.89 -3.61 1.66
CA TYR A 239 -1.17 -2.27 2.15
C TYR A 239 -2.47 -2.25 2.95
N ALA A 240 -2.55 -1.37 3.95
CA ALA A 240 -3.82 -0.95 4.50
C ALA A 240 -4.15 0.45 3.96
N VAL A 241 -5.28 0.58 3.29
CA VAL A 241 -5.81 1.90 2.94
C VAL A 241 -6.44 2.49 4.18
N VAL A 242 -5.96 3.65 4.58
CA VAL A 242 -6.33 4.30 5.84
C VAL A 242 -6.69 5.76 5.62
N VAL A 243 -7.53 6.27 6.51
CA VAL A 243 -7.98 7.67 6.48
C VAL A 243 -7.87 8.29 7.86
N ASN A 244 -7.61 9.60 7.95
CA ASN A 244 -7.71 10.35 9.19
C ASN A 244 -9.13 10.18 9.77
N LYS A 245 -9.22 9.66 11.00
CA LYS A 245 -10.52 9.31 11.62
C LYS A 245 -11.45 10.51 11.76
N LYS A 246 -10.93 11.63 12.24
CA LYS A 246 -11.72 12.86 12.44
C LYS A 246 -12.28 13.39 11.11
N PHE A 247 -11.46 13.37 10.06
CA PHE A 247 -11.91 13.75 8.72
C PHE A 247 -13.01 12.81 8.23
N TRP A 248 -12.81 11.49 8.34
CA TRP A 248 -13.76 10.48 7.88
C TRP A 248 -15.11 10.55 8.58
N GLU A 249 -15.10 10.71 9.90
CA GLU A 249 -16.31 10.85 10.72
C GLU A 249 -17.04 12.17 10.47
N GLY A 250 -16.31 13.22 10.10
CA GLY A 250 -16.87 14.53 9.73
C GLY A 250 -17.55 14.60 8.36
N LEU A 251 -17.38 13.57 7.52
CA LEU A 251 -18.04 13.52 6.20
C LEU A 251 -19.55 13.30 6.34
N PRO A 252 -20.39 13.93 5.47
CA PRO A 252 -21.80 13.58 5.36
C PRO A 252 -21.99 12.07 5.15
N ALA A 253 -23.01 11.49 5.76
CA ALA A 253 -23.24 10.05 5.75
C ALA A 253 -23.41 9.46 4.34
N ASP A 254 -24.07 10.19 3.44
CA ASP A 254 -24.24 9.80 2.03
C ASP A 254 -22.89 9.79 1.30
N ILE A 255 -22.06 10.82 1.49
CA ILE A 255 -20.71 10.90 0.90
C ILE A 255 -19.84 9.76 1.44
N ARG A 256 -19.85 9.52 2.74
CA ARG A 256 -19.08 8.42 3.35
C ARG A 256 -19.52 7.06 2.81
N GLY A 257 -20.82 6.82 2.64
CA GLY A 257 -21.35 5.60 2.02
C GLY A 257 -20.86 5.42 0.56
N GLN A 258 -20.89 6.49 -0.24
CA GLN A 258 -20.39 6.48 -1.62
C GLN A 258 -18.88 6.23 -1.69
N LEU A 259 -18.09 6.81 -0.79
CA LEU A 259 -16.65 6.57 -0.71
C LEU A 259 -16.33 5.15 -0.24
N THR A 260 -17.13 4.58 0.66
CA THR A 260 -17.00 3.17 1.08
C THR A 260 -17.25 2.24 -0.12
N GLN A 261 -18.26 2.52 -0.94
CA GLN A 261 -18.49 1.74 -2.18
C GLN A 261 -17.34 1.92 -3.17
N ALA A 262 -16.85 3.16 -3.39
CA ALA A 262 -15.71 3.41 -4.25
C ALA A 262 -14.45 2.64 -3.79
N MET A 263 -14.25 2.55 -2.46
CA MET A 263 -13.14 1.79 -1.88
C MET A 263 -13.30 0.29 -2.09
N ALA A 264 -14.50 -0.25 -1.95
CA ALA A 264 -14.76 -1.67 -2.23
C ALA A 264 -14.46 -2.01 -3.70
N ASP A 265 -14.93 -1.17 -4.64
CA ASP A 265 -14.67 -1.32 -6.07
C ASP A 265 -13.15 -1.24 -6.38
N ALA A 266 -12.44 -0.29 -5.76
CA ALA A 266 -10.99 -0.11 -5.92
C ALA A 266 -10.20 -1.28 -5.31
N THR A 267 -10.66 -1.83 -4.20
CA THR A 267 -10.03 -3.00 -3.56
C THR A 267 -10.09 -4.21 -4.48
N LYS A 268 -11.27 -4.49 -5.04
CA LYS A 268 -11.43 -5.57 -6.01
C LYS A 268 -10.51 -5.39 -7.20
N PHE A 269 -10.50 -4.20 -7.81
CA PHE A 269 -9.62 -3.87 -8.94
C PHE A 269 -8.15 -4.10 -8.61
N THR A 270 -7.68 -3.57 -7.46
CA THR A 270 -6.26 -3.62 -7.07
C THR A 270 -5.81 -5.05 -6.80
N ASN A 271 -6.62 -5.84 -6.09
CA ASN A 271 -6.27 -7.22 -5.74
C ASN A 271 -6.27 -8.15 -6.97
N GLU A 272 -7.19 -7.93 -7.93
CA GLU A 272 -7.19 -8.66 -9.22
C GLU A 272 -6.00 -8.27 -10.11
N ASP A 273 -5.54 -7.01 -10.07
CA ASP A 273 -4.42 -6.52 -10.88
C ASP A 273 -3.06 -6.93 -10.31
N ALA A 274 -2.94 -7.06 -8.97
CA ALA A 274 -1.66 -7.27 -8.30
C ALA A 274 -0.91 -8.53 -8.77
N LEU A 275 -1.60 -9.66 -8.92
CA LEU A 275 -1.01 -10.90 -9.41
C LEU A 275 -0.48 -10.74 -10.84
N LYS A 276 -1.33 -10.22 -11.74
CA LYS A 276 -0.98 -10.01 -13.16
C LYS A 276 0.19 -9.04 -13.33
N ASP A 277 0.21 -7.98 -12.53
CA ASP A 277 1.28 -6.99 -12.56
C ASP A 277 2.63 -7.57 -12.11
N ASN A 278 2.65 -8.42 -11.08
CA ASN A 278 3.88 -9.06 -10.62
C ASN A 278 4.43 -10.06 -11.64
N GLU A 279 3.56 -10.87 -12.27
CA GLU A 279 3.95 -11.78 -13.35
C GLU A 279 4.48 -11.00 -14.57
N GLY A 280 3.77 -9.95 -14.98
CA GLY A 280 4.18 -9.07 -16.08
C GLY A 280 5.50 -8.34 -15.78
N ALA A 281 5.70 -7.87 -14.55
CA ALA A 281 6.93 -7.22 -14.14
C ALA A 281 8.12 -8.18 -14.17
N LEU A 282 7.96 -9.40 -13.67
CA LEU A 282 9.00 -10.43 -13.73
C LEU A 282 9.40 -10.75 -15.17
N ALA A 283 8.41 -10.88 -16.06
CA ALA A 283 8.65 -11.10 -17.49
C ALA A 283 9.45 -9.94 -18.12
N LYS A 284 9.11 -8.70 -17.77
CA LYS A 284 9.83 -7.50 -18.22
C LYS A 284 11.27 -7.48 -17.70
N VAL A 285 11.50 -7.77 -16.42
CA VAL A 285 12.86 -7.88 -15.85
C VAL A 285 13.66 -8.94 -16.62
N LYS A 286 13.09 -10.13 -16.83
CA LYS A 286 13.73 -11.21 -17.59
C LYS A 286 14.10 -10.80 -19.03
N ALA A 287 13.21 -10.07 -19.69
CA ALA A 287 13.43 -9.59 -21.07
C ALA A 287 14.60 -8.60 -21.19
N THR A 288 14.98 -7.90 -20.11
CA THR A 288 16.16 -7.00 -20.14
C THR A 288 17.48 -7.74 -20.32
N GLY A 289 17.56 -9.02 -19.94
CA GLY A 289 18.79 -9.83 -19.94
C GLY A 289 19.89 -9.34 -19.00
N LYS A 290 19.62 -8.32 -18.18
CA LYS A 290 20.61 -7.69 -17.28
C LYS A 290 20.67 -8.31 -15.90
N THR A 291 19.60 -8.97 -15.47
CA THR A 291 19.45 -9.56 -14.15
C THR A 291 19.24 -11.06 -14.26
N GLU A 292 20.10 -11.84 -13.63
CA GLU A 292 19.92 -13.29 -13.54
C GLU A 292 18.79 -13.61 -12.56
N ILE A 293 17.82 -14.40 -13.00
CA ILE A 293 16.69 -14.83 -12.19
C ILE A 293 16.87 -16.31 -11.83
N LEU A 294 16.97 -16.57 -10.54
CA LEU A 294 17.02 -17.92 -9.97
C LEU A 294 15.63 -18.29 -9.44
N THR A 295 15.03 -19.31 -10.05
CA THR A 295 13.81 -19.94 -9.52
C THR A 295 14.22 -21.17 -8.72
N LEU A 296 13.81 -21.21 -7.45
CA LEU A 296 14.12 -22.31 -6.54
C LEU A 296 13.22 -23.52 -6.82
N SER A 297 13.79 -24.72 -6.73
CA SER A 297 13.00 -25.96 -6.62
C SER A 297 12.22 -26.00 -5.30
N LYS A 298 11.30 -26.96 -5.16
CA LYS A 298 10.57 -27.16 -3.89
C LYS A 298 11.51 -27.47 -2.73
N GLU A 299 12.52 -28.29 -2.99
CA GLU A 299 13.54 -28.73 -2.03
C GLU A 299 14.41 -27.54 -1.60
N GLU A 300 14.87 -26.73 -2.55
CA GLU A 300 15.64 -25.53 -2.27
C GLU A 300 14.81 -24.52 -1.47
N ARG A 301 13.55 -24.28 -1.87
CA ARG A 301 12.63 -23.40 -1.13
C ARG A 301 12.37 -23.91 0.30
N ALA A 302 12.28 -25.22 0.50
CA ALA A 302 12.15 -25.81 1.84
C ALA A 302 13.36 -25.53 2.73
N VAL A 303 14.59 -25.43 2.18
CA VAL A 303 15.78 -25.02 2.94
C VAL A 303 15.64 -23.60 3.45
N TRP A 304 15.18 -22.67 2.61
CA TRP A 304 14.90 -21.28 3.02
C TRP A 304 13.79 -21.22 4.08
N LYS A 305 12.72 -22.00 3.91
CA LYS A 305 11.61 -22.05 4.85
C LYS A 305 12.08 -22.51 6.24
N ARG A 306 12.89 -23.60 6.31
CA ARG A 306 13.49 -24.07 7.57
C ARG A 306 14.42 -23.04 8.23
N ALA A 307 15.20 -22.32 7.44
CA ALA A 307 16.09 -21.29 7.97
C ALA A 307 15.34 -20.13 8.63
N LEU A 308 14.15 -19.78 8.10
CA LEU A 308 13.40 -18.60 8.50
C LEU A 308 12.27 -18.88 9.50
N VAL A 309 11.67 -20.08 9.52
CA VAL A 309 10.50 -20.36 10.37
C VAL A 309 10.75 -20.13 11.86
N LYS A 310 11.99 -20.26 12.32
CA LYS A 310 12.39 -19.98 13.71
C LYS A 310 12.08 -18.54 14.16
N VAL A 311 11.99 -17.59 13.21
CA VAL A 311 11.63 -16.20 13.46
C VAL A 311 10.22 -16.09 14.05
N HIS A 312 9.32 -17.02 13.71
CA HIS A 312 7.97 -17.02 14.28
C HIS A 312 8.01 -17.14 15.81
N LYS A 313 8.82 -18.05 16.32
CA LYS A 313 8.98 -18.24 17.78
C LYS A 313 9.73 -17.08 18.43
N GLU A 314 10.78 -16.56 17.78
CA GLU A 314 11.55 -15.42 18.26
C GLU A 314 10.67 -14.16 18.44
N MET A 315 9.73 -13.96 17.53
CA MET A 315 8.90 -12.74 17.48
C MET A 315 7.54 -12.90 18.18
N GLU A 316 7.25 -14.05 18.77
CA GLU A 316 5.96 -14.37 19.38
C GLU A 316 5.56 -13.36 20.50
N SER A 317 6.47 -13.03 21.41
CA SER A 317 6.21 -12.10 22.49
C SER A 317 5.98 -10.65 22.01
N ARG A 318 6.51 -10.32 20.84
CA ARG A 318 6.37 -8.99 20.26
C ARG A 318 5.03 -8.81 19.55
N VAL A 319 4.66 -9.78 18.70
CA VAL A 319 3.47 -9.72 17.84
C VAL A 319 2.22 -10.16 18.60
N GLY A 320 2.37 -11.11 19.50
CA GLY A 320 1.31 -11.67 20.33
C GLY A 320 0.93 -13.09 19.91
N THR A 321 0.94 -14.00 20.89
CA THR A 321 0.63 -15.41 20.66
C THR A 321 -0.75 -15.61 20.07
N ASP A 322 -1.75 -14.88 20.58
CA ASP A 322 -3.15 -15.05 20.17
C ASP A 322 -3.36 -14.78 18.68
N ILE A 323 -2.79 -13.69 18.14
CA ILE A 323 -2.93 -13.37 16.72
C ILE A 323 -2.16 -14.34 15.84
N ILE A 324 -0.98 -14.80 16.27
CA ILE A 324 -0.19 -15.79 15.54
C ILE A 324 -0.97 -17.10 15.42
N GLN A 325 -1.53 -17.58 16.53
CA GLN A 325 -2.34 -18.80 16.54
C GLN A 325 -3.63 -18.66 15.72
N ALA A 326 -4.26 -17.48 15.76
CA ALA A 326 -5.43 -17.22 14.92
C ALA A 326 -5.08 -17.31 13.43
N VAL A 327 -3.95 -16.70 13.00
CA VAL A 327 -3.50 -16.78 11.60
C VAL A 327 -3.12 -18.20 11.22
N TYR A 328 -2.41 -18.95 12.08
CA TYR A 328 -2.08 -20.36 11.82
C TYR A 328 -3.35 -21.19 11.60
N LYS A 329 -4.37 -20.97 12.42
CA LYS A 329 -5.65 -21.68 12.30
C LYS A 329 -6.37 -21.31 10.99
N GLU A 330 -6.37 -20.04 10.59
CA GLU A 330 -7.05 -19.59 9.37
C GLU A 330 -6.32 -20.05 8.10
N THR A 331 -5.00 -20.06 8.11
CA THR A 331 -4.18 -20.47 6.95
C THR A 331 -3.89 -21.96 6.90
N GLY A 332 -4.02 -22.68 8.01
CA GLY A 332 -3.56 -24.05 8.14
C GLY A 332 -2.04 -24.17 8.29
N PHE A 333 -1.34 -23.05 8.53
CA PHE A 333 0.11 -23.06 8.72
C PHE A 333 0.49 -23.80 10.00
N ASP A 334 1.45 -24.71 9.89
CA ASP A 334 1.98 -25.47 11.02
C ASP A 334 3.52 -25.43 10.99
N PRO A 335 4.17 -24.67 11.88
CA PRO A 335 5.61 -24.58 11.92
C PRO A 335 6.30 -25.90 12.27
N ALA A 336 5.60 -26.86 12.89
CA ALA A 336 6.15 -28.16 13.24
C ALA A 336 6.30 -29.11 12.04
N LYS A 337 5.66 -28.78 10.91
CA LYS A 337 5.74 -29.56 9.65
C LYS A 337 6.81 -29.04 8.69
N ILE A 338 7.61 -28.05 9.08
CA ILE A 338 8.67 -27.43 8.30
C ILE A 338 10.03 -27.93 8.81
#